data_7ec6777177e8137711c084c5de020868
#
_entry.id   7ec6777177e8137711c084c5de020868
#
_cell.length_a   1.000
_cell.length_b   1.000
_cell.length_c   1.000
_cell.angle_alpha   90.00
_cell.angle_beta   90.00
_cell.angle_gamma   90.00
#
_symmetry.space_group_name_H-M   'P 1'
#
loop_
_entity.id
_entity.type
_entity.pdbx_description
1 polymer ?
#
loop_
_entity_poly.entity_id
_entity_poly.type
_entity_poly.pdbx_seq_one_letter_code
_entity_poly.pdbx_strand_id
1 'polypeptide(L)'
;MTASALVAVLCVGVMPMTRVGRARERGETQGFMKVLVDAQTERILGASLLCIEGDEIVHSLLDVMAAGASYRVVQRAVHIHPTVSELIPTLLGQLVPLPPLPPLPPLPPVPPVPPLQA
;
A
#
# COMPACT_ATOMS: atom_id res chain seq x y z
N MET A 1 -13.80 -32.75 -0.82
CA MET A 1 -12.68 -31.78 -0.81
C MET A 1 -13.21 -30.48 -0.22
N THR A 2 -12.98 -30.28 1.06
CA THR A 2 -13.24 -28.99 1.69
C THR A 2 -12.16 -28.03 1.20
N ALA A 3 -12.56 -27.00 0.44
CA ALA A 3 -11.67 -25.89 0.14
C ALA A 3 -11.31 -25.22 1.48
N SER A 4 -10.13 -25.53 1.96
CA SER A 4 -9.53 -24.75 3.04
C SER A 4 -9.42 -23.32 2.50
N ALA A 5 -10.26 -22.43 3.02
CA ALA A 5 -10.13 -21.02 2.71
C ALA A 5 -8.74 -20.61 3.16
N LEU A 6 -7.86 -20.36 2.19
CA LEU A 6 -6.55 -19.79 2.46
C LEU A 6 -6.80 -18.39 3.01
N VAL A 7 -6.83 -18.28 4.33
CA VAL A 7 -6.89 -16.96 4.97
C VAL A 7 -5.54 -16.33 4.73
N ALA A 8 -5.47 -15.44 3.76
CA ALA A 8 -4.26 -14.66 3.52
C ALA A 8 -3.92 -13.88 4.79
N VAL A 9 -2.73 -14.09 5.32
CA VAL A 9 -2.23 -13.29 6.44
C VAL A 9 -1.72 -11.99 5.85
N LEU A 10 -2.48 -10.93 6.05
CA LEU A 10 -2.13 -9.60 5.56
C LEU A 10 -1.26 -8.87 6.57
N CYS A 11 -0.22 -8.22 6.08
CA CYS A 11 0.59 -7.29 6.85
C CYS A 11 0.47 -5.89 6.25
N VAL A 12 0.54 -4.89 7.11
CA VAL A 12 0.44 -3.48 6.73
C VAL A 12 1.61 -2.70 7.30
N GLY A 13 2.18 -1.83 6.48
CA GLY A 13 3.11 -0.79 6.91
C GLY A 13 2.50 0.58 6.67
N VAL A 14 2.68 1.50 7.61
CA VAL A 14 2.22 2.88 7.52
C VAL A 14 3.35 3.82 7.90
N MET A 15 3.56 4.84 7.07
CA MET A 15 4.54 5.90 7.32
C MET A 15 3.83 7.25 7.27
N PRO A 16 3.68 7.94 8.40
CA PRO A 16 3.16 9.31 8.39
C PRO A 16 4.16 10.25 7.71
N MET A 17 3.67 11.17 6.90
CA MET A 17 4.53 12.08 6.15
C MET A 17 5.32 13.07 7.05
N THR A 18 4.89 13.24 8.29
CA THR A 18 5.64 14.02 9.29
C THR A 18 7.03 13.45 9.59
N ARG A 19 7.27 12.17 9.30
CA ARG A 19 8.58 11.52 9.46
C ARG A 19 9.49 11.68 8.24
N VAL A 20 8.94 12.07 7.09
CA VAL A 20 9.69 12.17 5.84
C VAL A 20 10.41 13.52 5.77
N GLY A 21 11.75 13.50 5.77
CA GLY A 21 12.58 14.70 5.82
C GLY A 21 12.29 15.68 4.68
N ARG A 22 12.16 15.20 3.44
CA ARG A 22 11.86 16.06 2.29
C ARG A 22 10.47 16.69 2.40
N ALA A 23 9.48 15.99 2.95
CA ALA A 23 8.15 16.56 3.18
C ALA A 23 8.21 17.71 4.20
N ARG A 24 9.01 17.55 5.26
CA ARG A 24 9.24 18.62 6.24
C ARG A 24 9.99 19.81 5.65
N GLU A 25 11.01 19.58 4.83
CA GLU A 25 11.73 20.63 4.13
C GLU A 25 10.82 21.50 3.25
N ARG A 26 9.84 20.88 2.61
CA ARG A 26 8.86 21.56 1.76
C ARG A 26 7.66 22.10 2.52
N GLY A 27 7.50 21.80 3.81
CA GLY A 27 6.32 22.18 4.59
C GLY A 27 5.04 21.46 4.16
N GLU A 28 5.15 20.29 3.51
CA GLU A 28 4.03 19.50 2.98
C GLU A 28 4.00 18.13 3.64
N THR A 29 3.61 18.10 4.92
CA THR A 29 3.62 16.88 5.76
C THR A 29 2.26 16.20 5.90
N GLN A 30 1.27 16.63 5.12
CA GLN A 30 -0.06 16.02 5.15
C GLN A 30 -0.01 14.61 4.57
N GLY A 31 -0.79 13.71 5.19
CA GLY A 31 -1.02 12.38 4.68
C GLY A 31 -0.04 11.33 5.18
N PHE A 32 -0.01 10.24 4.43
CA PHE A 32 0.72 9.02 4.81
C PHE A 32 1.02 8.16 3.58
N MET A 33 1.96 7.26 3.76
CA MET A 33 2.19 6.13 2.86
C MET A 33 1.76 4.84 3.56
N LYS A 34 1.05 3.96 2.85
CA LYS A 34 0.57 2.68 3.36
C LYS A 34 0.76 1.60 2.32
N VAL A 35 1.28 0.45 2.74
CA VAL A 35 1.49 -0.71 1.87
C VAL A 35 0.90 -1.96 2.53
N LEU A 36 0.20 -2.76 1.74
CA LEU A 36 -0.32 -4.07 2.12
C LEU A 36 0.52 -5.16 1.47
N VAL A 37 0.89 -6.15 2.26
CA VAL A 37 1.73 -7.28 1.84
C VAL A 37 1.08 -8.58 2.27
N ASP A 38 1.16 -9.60 1.41
CA ASP A 38 0.84 -10.97 1.77
C ASP A 38 2.03 -11.56 2.52
N ALA A 39 1.82 -11.96 3.78
CA ALA A 39 2.90 -12.50 4.62
C ALA A 39 3.45 -13.85 4.13
N GLN A 40 2.68 -14.63 3.38
CA GLN A 40 3.07 -15.94 2.89
C GLN A 40 3.85 -15.84 1.57
N THR A 41 3.30 -15.09 0.61
CA THR A 41 3.92 -14.93 -0.71
C THR A 41 4.94 -13.81 -0.76
N GLU A 42 4.94 -12.94 0.24
CA GLU A 42 5.74 -11.72 0.30
C GLU A 42 5.45 -10.71 -0.83
N ARG A 43 4.31 -10.87 -1.50
CA ARG A 43 3.89 -9.96 -2.57
C ARG A 43 3.24 -8.71 -2.03
N ILE A 44 3.51 -7.59 -2.68
CA ILE A 44 2.78 -6.35 -2.45
C ILE A 44 1.39 -6.51 -3.08
N LEU A 45 0.35 -6.36 -2.26
CA LEU A 45 -1.05 -6.48 -2.70
C LEU A 45 -1.68 -5.15 -3.04
N GLY A 46 -1.20 -4.08 -2.45
CA GLY A 46 -1.69 -2.74 -2.69
C GLY A 46 -0.93 -1.68 -1.94
N ALA A 47 -1.12 -0.43 -2.33
CA ALA A 47 -0.53 0.73 -1.69
C ALA A 47 -1.46 1.93 -1.77
N SER A 48 -1.43 2.78 -0.77
CA SER A 48 -2.10 4.07 -0.73
C SER A 48 -1.10 5.13 -0.33
N LEU A 49 -0.89 6.10 -1.20
CA LEU A 49 0.09 7.17 -1.03
C LEU A 49 -0.63 8.51 -1.13
N LEU A 50 -1.22 8.94 0.00
CA LEU A 50 -1.83 10.25 0.12
C LEU A 50 -0.77 11.22 0.65
N CYS A 51 0.04 11.77 -0.24
CA CYS A 51 1.18 12.58 0.15
C CYS A 51 1.74 13.39 -1.02
N ILE A 52 2.64 14.33 -0.69
CA ILE A 52 3.45 15.01 -1.70
C ILE A 52 4.17 13.99 -2.60
N GLU A 53 4.15 14.21 -3.91
CA GLU A 53 4.81 13.35 -4.91
C GLU A 53 4.29 11.89 -4.92
N GLY A 54 3.12 11.63 -4.36
CA GLY A 54 2.56 10.28 -4.31
C GLY A 54 2.41 9.61 -5.65
N ASP A 55 2.03 10.36 -6.68
CA ASP A 55 1.90 9.93 -8.06
C ASP A 55 3.23 9.50 -8.70
N GLU A 56 4.35 10.09 -8.27
CA GLU A 56 5.67 9.73 -8.76
C GLU A 56 6.28 8.56 -7.97
N ILE A 57 6.22 8.61 -6.65
CA ILE A 57 6.90 7.62 -5.81
C ILE A 57 6.22 6.25 -5.79
N VAL A 58 4.94 6.17 -6.18
CA VAL A 58 4.21 4.89 -6.26
C VAL A 58 4.79 3.94 -7.31
N HIS A 59 5.48 4.47 -8.32
CA HIS A 59 5.99 3.66 -9.43
C HIS A 59 6.98 2.58 -8.98
N SER A 60 7.82 2.84 -7.99
CA SER A 60 8.73 1.83 -7.47
C SER A 60 8.00 0.60 -6.91
N LEU A 61 6.85 0.81 -6.29
CA LEU A 61 5.99 -0.27 -5.80
C LEU A 61 5.28 -0.98 -6.94
N LEU A 62 4.76 -0.23 -7.91
CA LEU A 62 4.09 -0.78 -9.09
C LEU A 62 5.02 -1.65 -9.93
N ASP A 63 6.27 -1.23 -10.12
CA ASP A 63 7.26 -1.98 -10.87
C ASP A 63 7.58 -3.33 -10.20
N VAL A 64 7.71 -3.35 -8.89
CA VAL A 64 7.94 -4.59 -8.13
C VAL A 64 6.70 -5.49 -8.18
N MET A 65 5.50 -4.92 -8.09
CA MET A 65 4.25 -5.68 -8.27
C MET A 65 4.14 -6.28 -9.67
N ALA A 66 4.44 -5.52 -10.70
CA ALA A 66 4.40 -5.98 -12.09
C ALA A 66 5.41 -7.11 -12.35
N ALA A 67 6.57 -7.05 -11.72
CA ALA A 67 7.59 -8.10 -11.79
C ALA A 67 7.20 -9.36 -10.99
N GLY A 68 6.16 -9.32 -10.18
CA GLY A 68 5.79 -10.41 -9.28
C GLY A 68 6.85 -10.71 -8.22
N ALA A 69 7.69 -9.74 -7.89
CA ALA A 69 8.78 -9.90 -6.94
C ALA A 69 8.32 -9.68 -5.50
N SER A 70 9.12 -10.18 -4.55
CA SER A 70 8.91 -9.94 -3.13
C SER A 70 9.06 -8.46 -2.76
N TYR A 71 8.28 -7.99 -1.77
CA TYR A 71 8.46 -6.65 -1.21
C TYR A 71 9.86 -6.40 -0.67
N ARG A 72 10.60 -7.47 -0.36
CA ARG A 72 11.97 -7.37 0.14
C ARG A 72 12.94 -6.75 -0.86
N VAL A 73 12.61 -6.78 -2.14
CA VAL A 73 13.38 -6.09 -3.17
C VAL A 73 13.43 -4.59 -2.86
N VAL A 74 12.30 -4.00 -2.51
CA VAL A 74 12.23 -2.58 -2.12
C VAL A 74 12.76 -2.37 -0.71
N GLN A 75 12.41 -3.25 0.23
CA GLN A 75 12.86 -3.15 1.63
C GLN A 75 14.39 -3.07 1.74
N ARG A 76 15.09 -3.81 0.90
CA ARG A 76 16.57 -3.89 0.89
C ARG A 76 17.24 -2.88 -0.04
N ALA A 77 16.45 -2.18 -0.84
CA ALA A 77 16.97 -1.15 -1.72
C ALA A 77 17.42 0.08 -0.92
N VAL A 78 18.40 0.77 -1.49
CA VAL A 78 18.87 2.05 -0.94
C VAL A 78 18.29 3.17 -1.80
N HIS A 79 17.28 3.86 -1.27
CA HIS A 79 16.73 5.03 -1.93
C HIS A 79 17.59 6.26 -1.62
N ILE A 80 17.64 7.18 -2.57
CA ILE A 80 18.48 8.38 -2.46
C ILE A 80 17.96 9.29 -1.35
N HIS A 81 18.87 9.79 -0.53
CA HIS A 81 18.62 10.85 0.46
C HIS A 81 19.13 12.21 -0.09
N PRO A 82 18.38 13.32 0.07
CA PRO A 82 17.02 13.41 0.60
C PRO A 82 15.98 13.32 -0.53
N THR A 83 14.99 12.47 -0.38
CA THR A 83 13.85 12.36 -1.31
C THR A 83 12.57 12.00 -0.55
N VAL A 84 11.42 12.17 -1.19
CA VAL A 84 10.14 11.74 -0.60
C VAL A 84 10.07 10.22 -0.49
N SER A 85 10.65 9.48 -1.43
CA SER A 85 10.60 8.02 -1.48
C SER A 85 11.58 7.31 -0.53
N GLU A 86 12.48 8.03 0.12
CA GLU A 86 13.57 7.41 0.89
C GLU A 86 13.13 6.54 2.06
N LEU A 87 11.93 6.79 2.62
CA LEU A 87 11.42 6.00 3.74
C LEU A 87 10.53 4.82 3.32
N ILE A 88 10.32 4.56 2.02
CA ILE A 88 9.59 3.38 1.58
C ILE A 88 10.27 2.08 2.03
N PRO A 89 11.59 1.89 1.90
CA PRO A 89 12.27 0.74 2.47
C PRO A 89 12.07 0.60 3.98
N THR A 90 12.11 1.71 4.71
CA THR A 90 11.87 1.73 6.16
C THR A 90 10.45 1.33 6.50
N LEU A 91 9.45 1.83 5.75
CA LEU A 91 8.05 1.45 5.91
C LEU A 91 7.88 -0.06 5.76
N LEU A 92 8.49 -0.65 4.76
CA LEU A 92 8.45 -2.10 4.50
C LEU A 92 9.23 -2.91 5.54
N GLY A 93 10.11 -2.31 6.31
CA GLY A 93 10.76 -2.90 7.46
C GLY A 93 9.91 -2.87 8.75
N GLN A 94 8.77 -2.22 8.73
CA GLN A 94 7.90 -2.00 9.89
C GLN A 94 6.49 -2.60 9.69
N LEU A 95 6.39 -3.68 8.92
CA LEU A 95 5.12 -4.37 8.69
C LEU A 95 4.59 -5.01 9.97
N VAL A 96 3.29 -4.85 10.20
CA VAL A 96 2.58 -5.50 11.30
C VAL A 96 1.39 -6.29 10.75
N PRO A 97 0.98 -7.41 11.42
CA PRO A 97 -0.19 -8.13 11.00
C PRO A 97 -1.44 -7.24 11.00
N LEU A 98 -2.24 -7.35 9.95
CA LEU A 98 -3.53 -6.69 9.89
C LEU A 98 -4.56 -7.56 10.62
N PRO A 99 -5.35 -7.01 11.58
CA PRO A 99 -6.40 -7.76 12.23
C PRO A 99 -7.47 -8.17 11.21
N PRO A 100 -8.20 -9.30 11.46
CA PRO A 100 -9.29 -9.71 10.59
C PRO A 100 -10.29 -8.57 10.40
N LEU A 101 -10.69 -8.33 9.17
CA LEU A 101 -11.71 -7.33 8.88
C LEU A 101 -13.06 -7.81 9.42
N PRO A 102 -13.87 -6.92 10.00
CA PRO A 102 -15.24 -7.27 10.36
C PRO A 102 -16.02 -7.65 9.10
N PRO A 103 -17.07 -8.48 9.23
CA PRO A 103 -17.93 -8.80 8.11
C PRO A 103 -18.45 -7.53 7.46
N LEU A 104 -18.38 -7.48 6.13
CA LEU A 104 -18.94 -6.35 5.40
C LEU A 104 -20.45 -6.29 5.63
N PRO A 105 -21.02 -5.10 5.87
CA PRO A 105 -22.47 -4.95 5.90
C PRO A 105 -23.04 -5.36 4.55
N PRO A 106 -24.27 -5.88 4.50
CA PRO A 106 -24.92 -6.20 3.23
C PRO A 106 -24.93 -4.98 2.33
N LEU A 107 -24.55 -5.19 1.07
CA LEU A 107 -24.59 -4.12 0.08
C LEU A 107 -26.02 -3.61 -0.07
N PRO A 108 -26.23 -2.29 -0.15
CA PRO A 108 -27.53 -1.75 -0.49
C PRO A 108 -27.97 -2.27 -1.87
N PRO A 109 -29.26 -2.45 -2.11
CA PRO A 109 -29.74 -2.88 -3.39
C PRO A 109 -29.27 -1.91 -4.50
N VAL A 110 -28.72 -2.48 -5.56
CA VAL A 110 -28.27 -1.68 -6.71
C VAL A 110 -29.51 -1.03 -7.35
N PRO A 111 -29.56 0.30 -7.48
CA PRO A 111 -30.66 0.94 -8.16
C PRO A 111 -30.74 0.47 -9.62
N PRO A 112 -31.94 0.34 -10.19
CA PRO A 112 -32.09 -0.06 -11.57
C PRO A 112 -31.34 0.92 -12.50
N VAL A 113 -30.58 0.36 -13.43
CA VAL A 113 -29.88 1.15 -14.44
C VAL A 113 -30.93 1.82 -15.33
N PRO A 114 -30.94 3.15 -15.47
CA PRO A 114 -31.87 3.79 -16.39
C PRO A 114 -31.59 3.33 -17.84
N PRO A 115 -32.63 3.18 -18.67
CA PRO A 115 -32.43 2.79 -20.06
C PRO A 115 -31.55 3.83 -20.78
N LEU A 116 -30.63 3.32 -21.60
CA LEU A 116 -29.80 4.17 -22.45
C LEU A 116 -30.75 4.96 -23.38
N GLN A 117 -30.68 6.28 -23.25
CA GLN A 117 -31.37 7.13 -24.24
C GLN A 117 -30.63 7.04 -25.57
N ALA A 118 -31.33 6.64 -26.58
CA ALA A 118 -30.80 6.58 -27.95
C ALA A 118 -30.62 8.00 -28.53
#